data_e4e3198f4b89657092c9885f63673a02
#
_entry.id   e4e3198f4b89657092c9885f63673a02
#
_cell.length_a   1.000
_cell.length_b   1.000
_cell.length_c   1.000
_cell.angle_alpha   90.00
_cell.angle_beta   90.00
_cell.angle_gamma   90.00
#
_symmetry.space_group_name_H-M   'P 1'
#
loop_
_entity.id
_entity.type
_entity.pdbx_description
1 polymer ?
#
loop_
_entity_poly.entity_id
_entity_poly.type
_entity_poly.pdbx_seq_one_letter_code
_entity_poly.pdbx_strand_id
1 'polypeptide(L)'
;VGMAWYVQRTLVRPIRALAQSARAIGVGDYDVPRPVSAREDEVGELVRAFSEMSDSISRHDKDVRRMAYTDALTGLANRLAFRESLDHRMLLVRGGGRQLALLFADIDDFKRVNDSLGHEAGDEVLVHFATRIREVVERLGGDEAMVARFGGDEFVILIQHGDVRAVAAALAEAMVQSLGEPLMVQGRQVFLGTSVGITLFPEDAAGATELMKNGDVAMYQAKMAGKNCYRFYSRAMDQAVERRVRMESELRGAWDRDELSLVYQPIYRLADNRIVGAEALLRW
;
A
#
# COMPACT_ATOMS: atom_id res chain seq x y z
N VAL A 1 49.23 -18.57 40.68
CA VAL A 1 49.00 -18.09 39.27
C VAL A 1 47.96 -18.96 38.59
N GLY A 2 47.93 -20.30 38.76
CA GLY A 2 46.96 -21.17 38.10
C GLY A 2 45.49 -20.97 38.50
N MET A 3 45.20 -20.70 39.78
CA MET A 3 43.86 -20.52 40.32
C MET A 3 43.19 -19.23 39.80
N ALA A 4 43.92 -18.13 39.75
CA ALA A 4 43.42 -16.87 39.22
C ALA A 4 43.11 -16.98 37.72
N TRP A 5 43.94 -17.63 36.93
CA TRP A 5 43.68 -17.90 35.50
C TRP A 5 42.46 -18.80 35.29
N TYR A 6 42.31 -19.85 36.13
CA TYR A 6 41.15 -20.72 36.08
C TYR A 6 39.83 -19.95 36.35
N VAL A 7 39.77 -19.18 37.44
CA VAL A 7 38.61 -18.35 37.79
C VAL A 7 38.31 -17.32 36.69
N GLN A 8 39.36 -16.70 36.14
CA GLN A 8 39.23 -15.72 35.06
C GLN A 8 38.57 -16.37 33.82
N ARG A 9 38.97 -17.57 33.43
CA ARG A 9 38.48 -18.24 32.24
C ARG A 9 37.10 -18.91 32.41
N THR A 10 36.87 -19.46 33.62
CA THR A 10 35.67 -20.29 33.88
C THR A 10 34.51 -19.47 34.45
N LEU A 11 34.73 -18.37 35.13
CA LEU A 11 33.67 -17.57 35.73
C LEU A 11 33.60 -16.15 35.16
N VAL A 12 34.73 -15.43 35.17
CA VAL A 12 34.72 -14.01 34.85
C VAL A 12 34.43 -13.74 33.36
N ARG A 13 35.00 -14.50 32.45
CA ARG A 13 34.77 -14.34 31.01
C ARG A 13 33.31 -14.57 30.59
N PRO A 14 32.67 -15.69 30.95
CA PRO A 14 31.27 -15.91 30.66
C PRO A 14 30.33 -14.83 31.21
N ILE A 15 30.55 -14.46 32.49
CA ILE A 15 29.73 -13.42 33.14
C ILE A 15 29.91 -12.06 32.45
N ARG A 16 31.14 -11.70 32.06
CA ARG A 16 31.39 -10.48 31.31
C ARG A 16 30.76 -10.47 29.93
N ALA A 17 30.76 -11.59 29.21
CA ALA A 17 30.11 -11.73 27.93
C ALA A 17 28.58 -11.57 28.08
N LEU A 18 27.95 -12.21 29.09
CA LEU A 18 26.54 -11.98 29.42
C LEU A 18 26.21 -10.53 29.72
N ALA A 19 27.03 -9.88 30.52
CA ALA A 19 26.86 -8.46 30.87
C ALA A 19 26.96 -7.53 29.65
N GLN A 20 27.85 -7.85 28.70
CA GLN A 20 27.96 -7.09 27.45
C GLN A 20 26.72 -7.27 26.57
N SER A 21 26.29 -8.52 26.35
CA SER A 21 25.07 -8.81 25.58
C SER A 21 23.84 -8.19 26.23
N ALA A 22 23.70 -8.25 27.57
CA ALA A 22 22.59 -7.62 28.29
C ALA A 22 22.55 -6.09 28.10
N ARG A 23 23.72 -5.42 28.11
CA ARG A 23 23.79 -3.97 27.84
C ARG A 23 23.40 -3.63 26.41
N ALA A 24 23.82 -4.41 25.43
CA ALA A 24 23.45 -4.20 24.04
C ALA A 24 21.95 -4.35 23.84
N ILE A 25 21.35 -5.41 24.41
CA ILE A 25 19.89 -5.59 24.40
C ILE A 25 19.18 -4.41 25.08
N GLY A 26 19.74 -3.91 26.19
CA GLY A 26 19.19 -2.75 26.94
C GLY A 26 19.19 -1.43 26.16
N VAL A 27 19.99 -1.28 25.12
CA VAL A 27 19.99 -0.13 24.20
C VAL A 27 19.28 -0.42 22.86
N GLY A 28 18.59 -1.57 22.76
CA GLY A 28 17.82 -1.92 21.58
C GLY A 28 18.59 -2.64 20.48
N ASP A 29 19.83 -3.07 20.73
CA ASP A 29 20.59 -3.91 19.79
C ASP A 29 20.33 -5.39 20.10
N TYR A 30 19.39 -5.98 19.34
CA TYR A 30 18.96 -7.37 19.53
C TYR A 30 19.70 -8.38 18.63
N ASP A 31 20.57 -7.90 17.71
CA ASP A 31 21.31 -8.77 16.78
C ASP A 31 22.73 -9.13 17.29
N VAL A 32 22.99 -8.91 18.58
CA VAL A 32 24.29 -9.21 19.19
C VAL A 32 24.56 -10.72 19.20
N PRO A 33 25.82 -11.14 18.98
CA PRO A 33 26.22 -12.54 19.13
C PRO A 33 25.87 -13.07 20.52
N ARG A 34 25.18 -14.20 20.57
CA ARG A 34 24.74 -14.81 21.83
C ARG A 34 25.85 -15.63 22.43
N PRO A 35 26.11 -15.50 23.74
CA PRO A 35 27.05 -16.38 24.39
C PRO A 35 26.53 -17.81 24.39
N VAL A 36 27.38 -18.73 23.96
CA VAL A 36 27.07 -20.16 23.94
C VAL A 36 27.97 -20.86 24.98
N SER A 37 27.42 -21.80 25.74
CA SER A 37 28.19 -22.58 26.71
C SER A 37 27.82 -24.04 26.64
N ALA A 38 28.85 -24.90 26.52
CA ALA A 38 28.70 -26.36 26.61
C ALA A 38 28.84 -26.88 28.05
N ARG A 39 28.83 -25.99 29.07
CA ARG A 39 28.97 -26.32 30.49
C ARG A 39 27.67 -26.87 31.04
N GLU A 40 27.79 -27.83 31.97
CA GLU A 40 26.66 -28.45 32.68
C GLU A 40 26.47 -27.91 34.11
N ASP A 41 27.26 -26.88 34.51
CA ASP A 41 27.19 -26.24 35.82
C ASP A 41 26.26 -25.01 35.81
N GLU A 42 26.14 -24.35 36.97
CA GLU A 42 25.25 -23.19 37.18
C GLU A 42 25.57 -22.03 36.22
N VAL A 43 26.85 -21.85 35.82
CA VAL A 43 27.24 -20.84 34.85
C VAL A 43 26.76 -21.23 33.46
N GLY A 44 26.82 -22.50 33.09
CA GLY A 44 26.27 -22.99 31.84
C GLY A 44 24.75 -22.87 31.79
N GLU A 45 24.06 -23.17 32.89
CA GLU A 45 22.61 -22.94 33.01
C GLU A 45 22.23 -21.47 32.85
N LEU A 46 22.96 -20.58 33.52
CA LEU A 46 22.74 -19.13 33.39
C LEU A 46 22.94 -18.66 31.96
N VAL A 47 23.96 -19.13 31.25
CA VAL A 47 24.21 -18.78 29.83
C VAL A 47 23.07 -19.26 28.95
N ARG A 48 22.57 -20.46 29.13
CA ARG A 48 21.43 -21.01 28.37
C ARG A 48 20.15 -20.20 28.63
N ALA A 49 19.80 -19.99 29.90
CA ALA A 49 18.62 -19.21 30.28
C ALA A 49 18.66 -17.78 29.73
N PHE A 50 19.82 -17.14 29.76
CA PHE A 50 20.01 -15.81 29.18
C PHE A 50 19.85 -15.83 27.64
N SER A 51 20.37 -16.84 26.95
CA SER A 51 20.24 -16.99 25.52
C SER A 51 18.78 -17.18 25.11
N GLU A 52 18.03 -18.03 25.82
CA GLU A 52 16.58 -18.25 25.60
C GLU A 52 15.78 -16.96 25.81
N MET A 53 16.07 -16.21 26.87
CA MET A 53 15.46 -14.92 27.13
C MET A 53 15.76 -13.92 26.02
N SER A 54 17.03 -13.83 25.59
CA SER A 54 17.46 -12.94 24.50
C SER A 54 16.77 -13.28 23.18
N ASP A 55 16.62 -14.59 22.88
CA ASP A 55 15.87 -15.08 21.72
C ASP A 55 14.39 -14.68 21.78
N SER A 56 13.79 -14.78 22.95
CA SER A 56 12.40 -14.38 23.15
C SER A 56 12.19 -12.88 22.95
N ILE A 57 13.10 -12.05 23.50
CA ILE A 57 13.05 -10.59 23.32
C ILE A 57 13.24 -10.21 21.86
N SER A 58 14.22 -10.80 21.15
CA SER A 58 14.46 -10.52 19.74
C SER A 58 13.27 -10.93 18.87
N ARG A 59 12.64 -12.08 19.13
CA ARG A 59 11.42 -12.50 18.43
C ARG A 59 10.28 -11.53 18.70
N HIS A 60 10.08 -11.18 19.95
CA HIS A 60 9.01 -10.24 20.33
C HIS A 60 9.19 -8.85 19.68
N ASP A 61 10.41 -8.30 19.66
CA ASP A 61 10.70 -7.03 18.98
C ASP A 61 10.40 -7.12 17.47
N LYS A 62 10.83 -8.21 16.81
CA LYS A 62 10.52 -8.45 15.39
C LYS A 62 9.01 -8.56 15.13
N ASP A 63 8.26 -9.21 16.02
CA ASP A 63 6.82 -9.31 15.90
C ASP A 63 6.13 -7.97 16.13
N VAL A 64 6.57 -7.19 17.11
CA VAL A 64 6.08 -5.82 17.36
C VAL A 64 6.35 -4.93 16.16
N ARG A 65 7.58 -4.95 15.61
CA ARG A 65 7.91 -4.20 14.39
C ARG A 65 7.06 -4.64 13.21
N ARG A 66 6.91 -5.95 13.01
CA ARG A 66 6.05 -6.47 11.95
C ARG A 66 4.62 -5.97 12.10
N MET A 67 4.02 -6.06 13.29
CA MET A 67 2.68 -5.55 13.56
C MET A 67 2.56 -4.04 13.35
N ALA A 68 3.61 -3.27 13.66
CA ALA A 68 3.61 -1.83 13.51
C ALA A 68 3.76 -1.35 12.06
N TYR A 69 4.47 -2.12 11.19
CA TYR A 69 4.91 -1.67 9.88
C TYR A 69 4.36 -2.49 8.71
N THR A 70 3.66 -3.61 8.94
CA THR A 70 3.09 -4.43 7.87
C THR A 70 1.57 -4.55 7.99
N ASP A 71 0.91 -4.70 6.85
CA ASP A 71 -0.50 -5.08 6.77
C ASP A 71 -0.64 -6.58 7.06
N ALA A 72 -1.46 -6.93 8.04
CA ALA A 72 -1.58 -8.29 8.55
C ALA A 72 -2.15 -9.27 7.53
N LEU A 73 -2.99 -8.81 6.59
CA LEU A 73 -3.61 -9.66 5.58
C LEU A 73 -2.66 -9.96 4.42
N THR A 74 -2.04 -8.92 3.87
CA THR A 74 -1.26 -9.03 2.63
C THR A 74 0.24 -9.18 2.84
N GLY A 75 0.73 -8.88 4.05
CA GLY A 75 2.16 -8.84 4.37
C GLY A 75 2.94 -7.69 3.70
N LEU A 76 2.25 -6.79 3.00
CA LEU A 76 2.84 -5.58 2.44
C LEU A 76 3.15 -4.56 3.54
N ALA A 77 3.93 -3.54 3.22
CA ALA A 77 4.08 -2.39 4.10
C ALA A 77 2.69 -1.75 4.37
N ASN A 78 2.49 -1.29 5.60
CA ASN A 78 1.30 -0.54 5.94
C ASN A 78 1.48 0.97 5.68
N ARG A 79 0.43 1.76 5.95
CA ARG A 79 0.44 3.22 5.78
C ARG A 79 1.56 3.91 6.56
N LEU A 80 1.90 3.42 7.77
CA LEU A 80 2.95 4.01 8.61
C LEU A 80 4.33 3.81 7.97
N ALA A 81 4.67 2.57 7.63
CA ALA A 81 5.94 2.24 6.97
C ALA A 81 6.12 3.01 5.66
N PHE A 82 5.04 3.12 4.88
CA PHE A 82 5.04 3.86 3.63
C PHE A 82 5.34 5.35 3.85
N ARG A 83 4.67 5.98 4.81
CA ARG A 83 4.83 7.41 5.10
C ARG A 83 6.26 7.75 5.52
N GLU A 84 6.84 6.96 6.42
CA GLU A 84 8.24 7.13 6.84
C GLU A 84 9.22 6.99 5.66
N SER A 85 8.99 5.99 4.80
CA SER A 85 9.80 5.80 3.59
C SER A 85 9.66 6.96 2.60
N LEU A 86 8.45 7.46 2.38
CA LEU A 86 8.20 8.59 1.51
C LEU A 86 8.90 9.85 2.01
N ASP A 87 8.72 10.20 3.28
CA ASP A 87 9.34 11.39 3.88
C ASP A 87 10.87 11.34 3.77
N HIS A 88 11.47 10.18 4.07
CA HIS A 88 12.91 9.98 3.94
C HIS A 88 13.41 10.16 2.50
N ARG A 89 12.74 9.52 1.52
CA ARG A 89 13.15 9.60 0.11
C ARG A 89 12.95 10.98 -0.50
N MET A 90 11.91 11.71 -0.09
CA MET A 90 11.70 13.08 -0.53
C MET A 90 12.83 14.02 -0.08
N LEU A 91 13.41 13.80 1.11
CA LEU A 91 14.59 14.54 1.57
C LEU A 91 15.79 14.25 0.68
N LEU A 92 16.01 13.01 0.27
CA LEU A 92 17.11 12.61 -0.61
C LEU A 92 16.97 13.21 -2.01
N VAL A 93 15.75 13.25 -2.57
CA VAL A 93 15.49 13.85 -3.89
C VAL A 93 15.78 15.34 -3.92
N ARG A 94 15.46 16.07 -2.85
CA ARG A 94 15.79 17.51 -2.74
C ARG A 94 17.29 17.79 -2.75
N GLY A 95 18.11 16.80 -2.42
CA GLY A 95 19.58 16.88 -2.43
C GLY A 95 20.25 16.53 -3.77
N GLY A 96 19.53 16.04 -4.77
CA GLY A 96 20.11 15.79 -6.11
C GLY A 96 19.60 14.59 -6.89
N GLY A 97 19.04 14.82 -8.04
CA GLY A 97 19.16 14.03 -9.26
C GLY A 97 18.14 12.95 -9.56
N ARG A 98 17.51 12.31 -8.61
CA ARG A 98 16.45 11.32 -8.87
C ARG A 98 15.09 11.87 -8.53
N GLN A 99 14.09 11.54 -9.35
CA GLN A 99 12.69 11.88 -9.09
C GLN A 99 11.95 10.70 -8.46
N LEU A 100 10.85 10.98 -7.75
CA LEU A 100 9.95 9.96 -7.22
C LEU A 100 8.66 9.93 -8.01
N ALA A 101 8.08 8.74 -8.16
CA ALA A 101 6.68 8.60 -8.53
C ALA A 101 5.92 7.83 -7.47
N LEU A 102 4.68 8.27 -7.26
CA LEU A 102 3.71 7.64 -6.41
C LEU A 102 2.57 7.13 -7.28
N LEU A 103 2.25 5.84 -7.18
CA LEU A 103 1.12 5.24 -7.87
C LEU A 103 0.08 4.83 -6.83
N PHE A 104 -1.10 5.39 -6.89
CA PHE A 104 -2.27 4.94 -6.13
C PHE A 104 -3.06 3.94 -6.97
N ALA A 105 -3.34 2.78 -6.45
CA ALA A 105 -4.11 1.74 -7.11
C ALA A 105 -5.27 1.30 -6.22
N ASP A 106 -6.43 1.14 -6.83
CA ASP A 106 -7.65 0.72 -6.17
C ASP A 106 -8.33 -0.36 -7.03
N ILE A 107 -8.90 -1.37 -6.37
CA ILE A 107 -9.59 -2.47 -7.05
C ILE A 107 -10.99 -2.02 -7.46
N ASP A 108 -11.23 -1.96 -8.76
CA ASP A 108 -12.53 -1.55 -9.28
C ASP A 108 -13.64 -2.53 -8.86
N ASP A 109 -14.73 -1.98 -8.33
CA ASP A 109 -15.91 -2.75 -7.90
C ASP A 109 -15.66 -3.79 -6.80
N PHE A 110 -14.60 -3.62 -5.97
CA PHE A 110 -14.26 -4.55 -4.89
C PHE A 110 -15.42 -4.77 -3.91
N LYS A 111 -16.18 -3.73 -3.60
CA LYS A 111 -17.38 -3.84 -2.76
C LYS A 111 -18.36 -4.88 -3.29
N ARG A 112 -18.53 -4.97 -4.62
CA ARG A 112 -19.45 -5.96 -5.25
C ARG A 112 -19.00 -7.40 -4.97
N VAL A 113 -17.70 -7.66 -4.86
CA VAL A 113 -17.17 -8.98 -4.47
C VAL A 113 -17.59 -9.29 -3.04
N ASN A 114 -17.34 -8.36 -2.09
CA ASN A 114 -17.74 -8.54 -0.70
C ASN A 114 -19.26 -8.77 -0.55
N ASP A 115 -20.05 -7.95 -1.23
CA ASP A 115 -21.51 -8.03 -1.16
C ASP A 115 -22.07 -9.34 -1.79
N SER A 116 -21.37 -9.91 -2.78
CA SER A 116 -21.84 -11.08 -3.52
C SER A 116 -21.26 -12.42 -3.04
N LEU A 117 -19.99 -12.43 -2.56
CA LEU A 117 -19.24 -13.64 -2.21
C LEU A 117 -18.81 -13.67 -0.73
N GLY A 118 -19.00 -12.58 0.00
CA GLY A 118 -18.62 -12.43 1.39
C GLY A 118 -17.19 -11.90 1.60
N HIS A 119 -16.89 -11.49 2.83
CA HIS A 119 -15.62 -10.87 3.18
C HIS A 119 -14.40 -11.79 3.03
N GLU A 120 -14.56 -13.09 3.28
CA GLU A 120 -13.47 -14.06 3.08
C GLU A 120 -13.01 -14.11 1.62
N ALA A 121 -13.96 -14.03 0.66
CA ALA A 121 -13.63 -13.94 -0.76
C ALA A 121 -12.93 -12.61 -1.10
N GLY A 122 -13.36 -11.52 -0.47
CA GLY A 122 -12.68 -10.24 -0.58
C GLY A 122 -11.25 -10.27 -0.07
N ASP A 123 -11.00 -10.92 1.06
CA ASP A 123 -9.65 -11.09 1.62
C ASP A 123 -8.76 -11.91 0.67
N GLU A 124 -9.29 -12.98 0.06
CA GLU A 124 -8.57 -13.77 -0.95
C GLU A 124 -8.22 -12.91 -2.17
N VAL A 125 -9.14 -12.09 -2.67
CA VAL A 125 -8.90 -11.12 -3.74
C VAL A 125 -7.76 -10.17 -3.37
N LEU A 126 -7.77 -9.59 -2.17
CA LEU A 126 -6.73 -8.67 -1.70
C LEU A 126 -5.34 -9.31 -1.64
N VAL A 127 -5.25 -10.55 -1.21
CA VAL A 127 -3.98 -11.31 -1.18
C VAL A 127 -3.47 -11.60 -2.60
N HIS A 128 -4.35 -12.02 -3.51
CA HIS A 128 -4.00 -12.21 -4.92
C HIS A 128 -3.55 -10.91 -5.58
N PHE A 129 -4.26 -9.83 -5.34
CA PHE A 129 -3.94 -8.51 -5.86
C PHE A 129 -2.58 -8.03 -5.35
N ALA A 130 -2.32 -8.15 -4.04
CA ALA A 130 -1.04 -7.83 -3.42
C ALA A 130 0.13 -8.63 -4.04
N THR A 131 -0.09 -9.92 -4.32
CA THR A 131 0.92 -10.79 -4.93
C THR A 131 1.24 -10.33 -6.36
N ARG A 132 0.23 -10.10 -7.19
CA ARG A 132 0.41 -9.63 -8.57
C ARG A 132 1.08 -8.27 -8.65
N ILE A 133 0.68 -7.31 -7.79
CA ILE A 133 1.35 -6.00 -7.73
C ILE A 133 2.83 -6.19 -7.38
N ARG A 134 3.14 -7.00 -6.38
CA ARG A 134 4.53 -7.25 -5.96
C ARG A 134 5.37 -7.79 -7.11
N GLU A 135 4.88 -8.81 -7.82
CA GLU A 135 5.56 -9.40 -8.97
C GLU A 135 5.82 -8.37 -10.09
N VAL A 136 4.85 -7.52 -10.39
CA VAL A 136 5.00 -6.45 -11.39
C VAL A 136 6.03 -5.41 -10.93
N VAL A 137 5.97 -5.00 -9.65
CA VAL A 137 6.88 -4.02 -9.07
C VAL A 137 8.30 -4.54 -8.97
N GLU A 138 8.52 -5.79 -8.56
CA GLU A 138 9.84 -6.43 -8.52
C GLU A 138 10.48 -6.50 -9.92
N ARG A 139 9.67 -6.71 -10.96
CA ARG A 139 10.15 -6.78 -12.34
C ARG A 139 10.48 -5.42 -12.94
N LEU A 140 9.72 -4.38 -12.65
CA LEU A 140 9.77 -3.10 -13.36
C LEU A 140 10.12 -1.89 -12.48
N GLY A 141 9.90 -1.99 -11.18
CA GLY A 141 10.01 -0.85 -10.25
C GLY A 141 11.42 -0.53 -9.78
N GLY A 142 12.38 -1.45 -10.00
CA GLY A 142 13.76 -1.33 -9.50
C GLY A 142 13.92 -1.68 -8.02
N ASP A 143 15.17 -1.77 -7.58
CA ASP A 143 15.54 -2.29 -6.25
C ASP A 143 15.00 -1.47 -5.06
N GLU A 144 14.70 -0.22 -5.27
CA GLU A 144 14.20 0.69 -4.25
C GLU A 144 12.65 0.85 -4.28
N ALA A 145 11.95 0.08 -5.13
CA ALA A 145 10.51 0.16 -5.19
C ALA A 145 9.85 -0.37 -3.90
N MET A 146 8.79 0.27 -3.47
CA MET A 146 8.04 -0.10 -2.27
C MET A 146 6.57 -0.23 -2.59
N VAL A 147 5.95 -1.32 -2.14
CA VAL A 147 4.50 -1.55 -2.23
C VAL A 147 3.91 -1.53 -0.84
N ALA A 148 2.82 -0.80 -0.67
CA ALA A 148 2.08 -0.71 0.57
C ALA A 148 0.58 -0.88 0.35
N ARG A 149 -0.13 -1.35 1.39
CA ARG A 149 -1.59 -1.32 1.47
C ARG A 149 -2.03 -0.35 2.54
N PHE A 150 -2.92 0.58 2.19
CA PHE A 150 -3.38 1.62 3.11
C PHE A 150 -4.62 1.21 3.90
N GLY A 151 -5.33 0.20 3.43
CA GLY A 151 -6.54 -0.34 4.00
C GLY A 151 -7.61 -0.56 2.92
N GLY A 152 -8.62 -1.37 3.21
CA GLY A 152 -9.62 -1.71 2.18
C GLY A 152 -8.98 -2.26 0.92
N ASP A 153 -9.29 -1.67 -0.21
CA ASP A 153 -8.84 -1.97 -1.57
C ASP A 153 -7.76 -1.01 -2.11
N GLU A 154 -7.19 -0.15 -1.24
CA GLU A 154 -6.20 0.87 -1.62
C GLU A 154 -4.76 0.35 -1.48
N PHE A 155 -4.02 0.35 -2.58
CA PHE A 155 -2.59 0.04 -2.65
C PHE A 155 -1.80 1.25 -3.13
N VAL A 156 -0.59 1.42 -2.61
CA VAL A 156 0.27 2.53 -2.99
C VAL A 156 1.67 2.02 -3.29
N ILE A 157 2.22 2.47 -4.41
CA ILE A 157 3.56 2.10 -4.86
C ILE A 157 4.42 3.36 -4.91
N LEU A 158 5.62 3.28 -4.37
CA LEU A 158 6.63 4.32 -4.42
C LEU A 158 7.83 3.81 -5.21
N ILE A 159 8.20 4.54 -6.26
CA ILE A 159 9.39 4.25 -7.06
C ILE A 159 10.30 5.49 -7.12
N GLN A 160 11.59 5.24 -7.31
CA GLN A 160 12.61 6.27 -7.51
C GLN A 160 13.47 5.90 -8.71
N HIS A 161 13.50 6.76 -9.74
CA HIS A 161 14.24 6.47 -10.96
C HIS A 161 14.71 7.74 -11.67
N GLY A 162 15.71 7.64 -12.55
CA GLY A 162 16.18 8.76 -13.39
C GLY A 162 15.14 9.20 -14.41
N ASP A 163 14.49 8.25 -15.08
CA ASP A 163 13.31 8.48 -15.94
C ASP A 163 12.07 7.89 -15.24
N VAL A 164 11.68 8.56 -14.16
CA VAL A 164 10.59 8.07 -13.29
C VAL A 164 9.24 8.08 -14.02
N ARG A 165 9.02 9.00 -14.95
CA ARG A 165 7.75 9.11 -15.69
C ARG A 165 7.54 7.89 -16.60
N ALA A 166 8.56 7.49 -17.36
CA ALA A 166 8.47 6.33 -18.23
C ALA A 166 8.32 5.02 -17.43
N VAL A 167 9.07 4.87 -16.34
CA VAL A 167 8.97 3.69 -15.47
C VAL A 167 7.61 3.62 -14.78
N ALA A 168 7.07 4.75 -14.27
CA ALA A 168 5.75 4.80 -13.68
C ALA A 168 4.63 4.45 -14.68
N ALA A 169 4.73 4.93 -15.92
CA ALA A 169 3.77 4.57 -16.97
C ALA A 169 3.82 3.08 -17.31
N ALA A 170 5.02 2.52 -17.53
CA ALA A 170 5.19 1.09 -17.81
C ALA A 170 4.70 0.21 -16.66
N LEU A 171 4.97 0.62 -15.41
CA LEU A 171 4.51 -0.08 -14.22
C LEU A 171 2.99 -0.06 -14.10
N ALA A 172 2.36 1.11 -14.28
CA ALA A 172 0.91 1.25 -14.22
C ALA A 172 0.20 0.45 -15.32
N GLU A 173 0.72 0.47 -16.55
CA GLU A 173 0.21 -0.33 -17.67
C GLU A 173 0.28 -1.82 -17.36
N ALA A 174 1.43 -2.30 -16.87
CA ALA A 174 1.62 -3.71 -16.51
C ALA A 174 0.71 -4.12 -15.33
N MET A 175 0.46 -3.21 -14.37
CA MET A 175 -0.49 -3.45 -13.28
C MET A 175 -1.92 -3.59 -13.82
N VAL A 176 -2.39 -2.64 -14.64
CA VAL A 176 -3.73 -2.68 -15.23
C VAL A 176 -3.94 -3.98 -16.02
N GLN A 177 -2.95 -4.40 -16.81
CA GLN A 177 -3.02 -5.66 -17.56
C GLN A 177 -3.05 -6.89 -16.66
N SER A 178 -2.07 -7.01 -15.74
CA SER A 178 -1.96 -8.18 -14.85
C SER A 178 -3.14 -8.32 -13.92
N LEU A 179 -3.66 -7.20 -13.39
CA LEU A 179 -4.79 -7.20 -12.46
C LEU A 179 -6.14 -7.36 -13.16
N GLY A 180 -6.21 -7.06 -14.47
CA GLY A 180 -7.37 -7.34 -15.33
C GLY A 180 -7.53 -8.83 -15.69
N GLU A 181 -6.50 -9.66 -15.47
CA GLU A 181 -6.60 -11.10 -15.67
C GLU A 181 -7.50 -11.75 -14.60
N PRO A 182 -8.31 -12.77 -15.00
CA PRO A 182 -9.23 -13.40 -14.06
C PRO A 182 -8.52 -14.01 -12.85
N LEU A 183 -9.14 -13.87 -11.68
CA LEU A 183 -8.72 -14.49 -10.43
C LEU A 183 -9.62 -15.69 -10.11
N MET A 184 -9.03 -16.76 -9.58
CA MET A 184 -9.79 -17.86 -9.00
C MET A 184 -9.99 -17.59 -7.51
N VAL A 185 -11.24 -17.37 -7.08
CA VAL A 185 -11.63 -17.07 -5.70
C VAL A 185 -12.71 -18.06 -5.30
N GLN A 186 -12.46 -18.86 -4.28
CA GLN A 186 -13.38 -19.92 -3.80
C GLN A 186 -13.90 -20.83 -4.93
N GLY A 187 -13.03 -21.20 -5.89
CA GLY A 187 -13.37 -22.03 -7.03
C GLY A 187 -14.20 -21.33 -8.13
N ARG A 188 -14.39 -20.02 -8.06
CA ARG A 188 -15.10 -19.20 -9.06
C ARG A 188 -14.15 -18.25 -9.73
N GLN A 189 -14.36 -17.99 -11.00
CA GLN A 189 -13.60 -17.00 -11.75
C GLN A 189 -14.19 -15.60 -11.52
N VAL A 190 -13.36 -14.68 -11.03
CA VAL A 190 -13.72 -13.29 -10.75
C VAL A 190 -12.92 -12.37 -11.66
N PHE A 191 -13.60 -11.40 -12.27
CA PHE A 191 -13.00 -10.39 -13.13
C PHE A 191 -13.07 -9.04 -12.42
N LEU A 192 -11.91 -8.43 -12.22
CA LEU A 192 -11.76 -7.13 -11.59
C LEU A 192 -10.80 -6.28 -12.41
N GLY A 193 -11.02 -4.98 -12.43
CA GLY A 193 -10.07 -4.01 -12.97
C GLY A 193 -9.31 -3.32 -11.85
N THR A 194 -8.40 -2.45 -12.23
CA THR A 194 -7.74 -1.53 -11.31
C THR A 194 -7.64 -0.14 -11.90
N SER A 195 -7.96 0.85 -11.08
CA SER A 195 -7.77 2.26 -11.42
C SER A 195 -6.51 2.78 -10.75
N VAL A 196 -5.59 3.36 -11.53
CA VAL A 196 -4.29 3.82 -11.04
C VAL A 196 -4.13 5.32 -11.27
N GLY A 197 -3.81 6.06 -10.19
CA GLY A 197 -3.41 7.46 -10.24
C GLY A 197 -1.90 7.62 -10.04
N ILE A 198 -1.24 8.45 -10.83
CA ILE A 198 0.21 8.65 -10.79
C ILE A 198 0.52 10.10 -10.51
N THR A 199 1.41 10.35 -9.53
CA THR A 199 1.99 11.66 -9.24
C THR A 199 3.50 11.60 -9.22
N LEU A 200 4.14 12.70 -9.60
CA LEU A 200 5.59 12.84 -9.70
C LEU A 200 6.09 13.90 -8.72
N PHE A 201 7.17 13.61 -8.02
CA PHE A 201 7.84 14.59 -7.17
C PHE A 201 9.21 14.94 -7.74
N PRO A 202 9.55 16.23 -7.83
CA PRO A 202 8.86 17.42 -7.28
C PRO A 202 7.86 18.12 -8.24
N GLU A 203 7.54 17.53 -9.39
CA GLU A 203 6.74 18.17 -10.46
C GLU A 203 5.30 18.48 -10.00
N ASP A 204 4.64 17.54 -9.35
CA ASP A 204 3.21 17.62 -9.02
C ASP A 204 2.93 18.06 -7.59
N ALA A 205 3.94 18.21 -6.73
CA ALA A 205 3.74 18.56 -5.33
C ALA A 205 4.99 19.15 -4.68
N ALA A 206 4.80 20.02 -3.68
CA ALA A 206 5.86 20.55 -2.85
C ALA A 206 6.18 19.70 -1.60
N GLY A 207 5.27 18.79 -1.21
CA GLY A 207 5.40 17.96 -0.02
C GLY A 207 4.60 16.65 -0.09
N ALA A 208 4.83 15.75 0.87
CA ALA A 208 4.24 14.42 0.92
C ALA A 208 2.70 14.44 0.95
N THR A 209 2.12 15.33 1.75
CA THR A 209 0.65 15.43 1.88
C THR A 209 -0.02 15.84 0.56
N GLU A 210 0.58 16.79 -0.15
CA GLU A 210 0.09 17.24 -1.46
C GLU A 210 0.29 16.15 -2.51
N LEU A 211 1.45 15.48 -2.52
CA LEU A 211 1.74 14.38 -3.44
C LEU A 211 0.72 13.24 -3.30
N MET A 212 0.42 12.87 -2.06
CA MET A 212 -0.59 11.83 -1.77
C MET A 212 -1.99 12.25 -2.20
N LYS A 213 -2.40 13.50 -1.89
CA LYS A 213 -3.69 14.04 -2.32
C LYS A 213 -3.82 14.02 -3.85
N ASN A 214 -2.79 14.47 -4.54
CA ASN A 214 -2.81 14.56 -6.00
C ASN A 214 -2.86 13.17 -6.67
N GLY A 215 -2.23 12.14 -6.05
CA GLY A 215 -2.33 10.75 -6.48
C GLY A 215 -3.73 10.18 -6.36
N ASP A 216 -4.40 10.45 -5.24
CA ASP A 216 -5.80 10.07 -5.03
C ASP A 216 -6.74 10.75 -6.04
N VAL A 217 -6.54 12.05 -6.31
CA VAL A 217 -7.27 12.78 -7.37
C VAL A 217 -7.08 12.13 -8.74
N ALA A 218 -5.86 11.76 -9.10
CA ALA A 218 -5.57 11.10 -10.37
C ALA A 218 -6.22 9.71 -10.47
N MET A 219 -6.19 8.94 -9.38
CA MET A 219 -6.87 7.63 -9.29
C MET A 219 -8.39 7.78 -9.43
N TYR A 220 -8.99 8.75 -8.76
CA TYR A 220 -10.40 9.04 -8.91
C TYR A 220 -10.77 9.40 -10.37
N GLN A 221 -9.92 10.17 -11.06
CA GLN A 221 -10.11 10.47 -12.48
C GLN A 221 -9.99 9.22 -13.37
N ALA A 222 -9.13 8.25 -13.02
CA ALA A 222 -9.08 6.96 -13.71
C ALA A 222 -10.40 6.20 -13.54
N LYS A 223 -10.97 6.15 -12.33
CA LYS A 223 -12.31 5.58 -12.09
C LYS A 223 -13.39 6.24 -12.91
N MET A 224 -13.37 7.57 -13.01
CA MET A 224 -14.35 8.35 -13.80
C MET A 224 -14.19 8.18 -15.31
N ALA A 225 -12.98 7.87 -15.79
CA ALA A 225 -12.69 7.67 -17.20
C ALA A 225 -13.09 6.27 -17.73
N GLY A 226 -13.77 5.47 -16.92
CA GLY A 226 -14.26 4.15 -17.29
C GLY A 226 -13.60 3.01 -16.53
N LYS A 227 -12.82 3.29 -15.50
CA LYS A 227 -12.09 2.29 -14.69
C LYS A 227 -11.03 1.54 -15.52
N ASN A 228 -10.35 0.57 -14.89
CA ASN A 228 -9.34 -0.31 -15.51
C ASN A 228 -8.34 0.46 -16.40
N CYS A 229 -7.82 1.54 -15.89
CA CYS A 229 -6.85 2.41 -16.58
C CYS A 229 -6.00 3.19 -15.58
N TYR A 230 -4.99 3.88 -16.08
CA TYR A 230 -4.20 4.79 -15.26
C TYR A 230 -4.29 6.23 -15.76
N ARG A 231 -4.04 7.20 -14.87
CA ARG A 231 -3.95 8.63 -15.17
C ARG A 231 -2.79 9.25 -14.41
N PHE A 232 -2.02 10.07 -15.12
CA PHE A 232 -1.11 11.01 -14.46
C PHE A 232 -1.91 12.19 -13.93
N TYR A 233 -1.54 12.65 -12.74
CA TYR A 233 -2.09 13.88 -12.20
C TYR A 233 -1.87 15.07 -13.14
N SER A 234 -2.83 15.96 -13.18
CA SER A 234 -2.69 17.27 -13.77
C SER A 234 -3.54 18.28 -12.97
N ARG A 235 -3.11 19.53 -12.91
CA ARG A 235 -3.83 20.58 -12.18
C ARG A 235 -5.28 20.77 -12.65
N ALA A 236 -5.57 20.47 -13.91
CA ALA A 236 -6.94 20.51 -14.44
C ALA A 236 -7.88 19.50 -13.74
N MET A 237 -7.35 18.43 -13.16
CA MET A 237 -8.13 17.41 -12.45
C MET A 237 -8.72 17.95 -11.13
N ASP A 238 -8.00 18.80 -10.41
CA ASP A 238 -8.53 19.42 -9.18
C ASP A 238 -9.82 20.18 -9.48
N GLN A 239 -9.83 20.97 -10.54
CA GLN A 239 -11.02 21.76 -10.94
C GLN A 239 -12.19 20.85 -11.36
N ALA A 240 -11.92 19.69 -11.96
CA ALA A 240 -12.95 18.73 -12.34
C ALA A 240 -13.59 18.07 -11.10
N VAL A 241 -12.78 17.71 -10.11
CA VAL A 241 -13.25 17.16 -8.83
C VAL A 241 -14.06 18.20 -8.05
N GLU A 242 -13.53 19.42 -7.90
CA GLU A 242 -14.22 20.51 -7.21
C GLU A 242 -15.57 20.84 -7.85
N ARG A 243 -15.62 20.93 -9.18
CA ARG A 243 -16.89 21.17 -9.91
C ARG A 243 -17.90 20.08 -9.65
N ARG A 244 -17.45 18.82 -9.64
CA ARG A 244 -18.34 17.67 -9.39
C ARG A 244 -18.88 17.68 -7.96
N VAL A 245 -18.02 17.85 -6.96
CA VAL A 245 -18.43 17.93 -5.55
C VAL A 245 -19.43 19.06 -5.34
N ARG A 246 -19.17 20.21 -5.94
CA ARG A 246 -20.11 21.36 -5.92
C ARG A 246 -21.43 20.97 -6.55
N MET A 247 -21.41 20.40 -7.76
CA MET A 247 -22.62 19.99 -8.48
C MET A 247 -23.42 18.94 -7.69
N GLU A 248 -22.78 17.94 -7.10
CA GLU A 248 -23.45 16.95 -6.27
C GLU A 248 -24.08 17.58 -5.01
N SER A 249 -23.39 18.52 -4.39
CA SER A 249 -23.92 19.26 -3.23
C SER A 249 -25.12 20.14 -3.61
N GLU A 250 -25.04 20.85 -4.70
CA GLU A 250 -26.11 21.70 -5.20
C GLU A 250 -27.32 20.89 -5.65
N LEU A 251 -27.10 19.74 -6.32
CA LEU A 251 -28.16 18.84 -6.79
C LEU A 251 -28.97 18.25 -5.62
N ARG A 252 -28.33 17.94 -4.48
CA ARG A 252 -29.06 17.45 -3.28
C ARG A 252 -30.11 18.42 -2.80
N GLY A 253 -29.84 19.72 -2.88
CA GLY A 253 -30.81 20.76 -2.49
C GLY A 253 -31.76 21.18 -3.63
N ALA A 254 -31.52 20.78 -4.86
CA ALA A 254 -32.30 21.20 -6.02
C ALA A 254 -33.75 20.67 -5.99
N TRP A 255 -33.95 19.50 -5.39
CA TRP A 255 -35.31 18.95 -5.17
C TRP A 255 -36.14 19.86 -4.26
N ASP A 256 -35.59 20.28 -3.14
CA ASP A 256 -36.27 21.09 -2.14
C ASP A 256 -36.53 22.54 -2.64
N ARG A 257 -35.77 22.94 -3.67
CA ARG A 257 -35.91 24.26 -4.31
C ARG A 257 -36.75 24.25 -5.58
N ASP A 258 -37.40 23.12 -5.91
CA ASP A 258 -38.21 22.93 -7.13
C ASP A 258 -37.44 23.25 -8.44
N GLU A 259 -36.12 23.00 -8.46
CA GLU A 259 -35.25 23.27 -9.62
C GLU A 259 -35.19 22.08 -10.61
N LEU A 260 -35.78 20.95 -10.25
CA LEU A 260 -35.75 19.74 -11.07
C LEU A 260 -37.03 19.62 -11.91
N SER A 261 -36.85 19.34 -13.19
CA SER A 261 -37.98 19.09 -14.11
C SER A 261 -37.77 17.81 -14.92
N LEU A 262 -38.85 17.19 -15.32
CA LEU A 262 -38.82 16.02 -16.20
C LEU A 262 -39.19 16.44 -17.63
N VAL A 263 -38.34 16.02 -18.58
CA VAL A 263 -38.66 16.09 -20.01
C VAL A 263 -38.65 14.69 -20.56
N TYR A 264 -39.43 14.45 -21.61
CA TYR A 264 -39.59 13.13 -22.20
C TYR A 264 -39.02 13.13 -23.62
N GLN A 265 -38.11 12.19 -23.90
CA GLN A 265 -37.59 11.94 -25.25
C GLN A 265 -38.31 10.74 -25.86
N PRO A 266 -39.01 10.92 -26.99
CA PRO A 266 -39.74 9.84 -27.60
C PRO A 266 -38.79 8.82 -28.25
N ILE A 267 -39.15 7.53 -28.11
CA ILE A 267 -38.51 6.40 -28.79
C ILE A 267 -39.40 5.99 -29.96
N TYR A 268 -38.83 6.02 -31.17
CA TYR A 268 -39.51 5.69 -32.39
C TYR A 268 -39.13 4.29 -32.86
N ARG A 269 -40.15 3.54 -33.38
CA ARG A 269 -39.90 2.33 -34.13
C ARG A 269 -39.43 2.69 -35.54
N LEU A 270 -38.26 2.19 -35.94
CA LEU A 270 -37.65 2.54 -37.23
C LEU A 270 -38.46 2.07 -38.45
N ALA A 271 -39.30 0.99 -38.32
CA ALA A 271 -40.05 0.43 -39.43
C ALA A 271 -41.22 1.29 -39.89
N ASP A 272 -41.86 2.05 -38.98
CA ASP A 272 -43.11 2.81 -39.27
C ASP A 272 -43.14 4.20 -38.63
N ASN A 273 -42.02 4.64 -38.05
CA ASN A 273 -41.85 5.93 -37.36
C ASN A 273 -42.90 6.19 -36.26
N ARG A 274 -43.48 5.14 -35.66
CA ARG A 274 -44.39 5.32 -34.53
C ARG A 274 -43.68 5.39 -33.23
N ILE A 275 -44.18 6.23 -32.31
CA ILE A 275 -43.71 6.31 -30.95
C ILE A 275 -44.07 5.01 -30.22
N VAL A 276 -43.06 4.32 -29.68
CA VAL A 276 -43.26 3.04 -28.96
C VAL A 276 -42.90 3.15 -27.47
N GLY A 277 -42.35 4.30 -27.06
CA GLY A 277 -41.97 4.59 -25.67
C GLY A 277 -41.45 6.01 -25.54
N ALA A 278 -41.14 6.38 -24.32
CA ALA A 278 -40.44 7.62 -24.02
C ALA A 278 -39.44 7.39 -22.89
N GLU A 279 -38.28 7.99 -23.00
CA GLU A 279 -37.28 8.09 -21.91
C GLU A 279 -37.59 9.32 -21.09
N ALA A 280 -37.71 9.19 -19.77
CA ALA A 280 -37.85 10.32 -18.84
C ALA A 280 -36.45 10.83 -18.45
N LEU A 281 -36.17 12.06 -18.84
CA LEU A 281 -34.88 12.69 -18.60
C LEU A 281 -35.05 13.82 -17.57
N LEU A 282 -34.29 13.71 -16.48
CA LEU A 282 -34.23 14.76 -15.48
C LEU A 282 -33.47 15.98 -16.06
N ARG A 283 -33.95 17.17 -15.78
CA ARG A 283 -33.31 18.45 -16.10
C ARG A 283 -33.19 19.29 -14.83
N TRP A 284 -32.07 19.92 -14.68
CA TRP A 284 -31.75 20.83 -13.59
C TRP A 284 -31.14 22.11 -14.16
#